data_d0903169a12559466cb72927e8e006f4
#
_entry.id   d0903169a12559466cb72927e8e006f4
#
_cell.length_a   1.000
_cell.length_b   1.000
_cell.length_c   1.000
_cell.angle_alpha   90.00
_cell.angle_beta   90.00
_cell.angle_gamma   90.00
#
_symmetry.space_group_name_H-M   'P 1'
#
loop_
_entity.id
_entity.type
_entity.pdbx_description
1 polymer ?
#
loop_
_entity_poly.entity_id
_entity_poly.type
_entity_poly.pdbx_seq_one_letter_code
_entity_poly.pdbx_strand_id
1 'polypeptide(L)'
;MKWHFGAKQVGAKQVDAKKVGARKVLSVVMATAVAMSPAMAGPALLFDAANGRVLYAEDQDDQWHPASLTKIITAYLVFEAVRDGKISLQDKIKVSELAHSQPPSHLGLPVGAEISVDAALQALIIKSANDAAVMLAEAVAGSQEAFVERMNAAAKRLGMTRSYFVNANGLPAPEQVSTARDLARLTIAVVRDFPNYTHYWAMEEMRLGKRVLRNHNPLLRSYDGTDGMKTGFICDSGYNLVASASRDGRKLVAVVLGETTGGNRSARAANLLEHGFQTQGWKTLFGAESLDTMPLAADAKSVVSIRQSVISWACGTGRRRAVARAKNRKRNVAAAAKSKAGQAAKKAPATTQ
;
A
#
# COMPACT_ATOMS: atom_id res chain seq x y z
N MET A 1 10.79 -38.60 -58.71
CA MET A 1 11.82 -37.59 -59.05
C MET A 1 12.76 -37.48 -57.88
N LYS A 2 13.98 -37.98 -58.02
CA LYS A 2 15.07 -37.95 -56.99
C LYS A 2 15.92 -36.72 -57.28
N TRP A 3 16.18 -35.89 -56.27
CA TRP A 3 17.19 -34.85 -56.34
C TRP A 3 18.28 -35.16 -55.32
N HIS A 4 19.52 -35.38 -55.84
CA HIS A 4 20.72 -35.48 -55.08
C HIS A 4 21.33 -34.08 -54.94
N PHE A 5 21.77 -33.69 -53.73
CA PHE A 5 22.68 -32.58 -53.54
C PHE A 5 23.96 -33.08 -52.88
N GLY A 6 25.07 -32.87 -53.61
CA GLY A 6 26.40 -33.29 -53.22
C GLY A 6 27.01 -32.33 -52.17
N ALA A 7 27.68 -32.90 -51.18
CA ALA A 7 28.48 -32.19 -50.20
C ALA A 7 29.88 -31.92 -50.77
N LYS A 8 30.32 -30.65 -50.79
CA LYS A 8 31.70 -30.26 -51.02
C LYS A 8 32.42 -30.16 -49.66
N GLN A 9 33.42 -31.01 -49.48
CA GLN A 9 34.41 -30.90 -48.42
C GLN A 9 35.33 -29.71 -48.67
N VAL A 10 35.50 -28.82 -47.68
CA VAL A 10 36.53 -27.79 -47.66
C VAL A 10 37.58 -28.18 -46.60
N GLY A 11 38.81 -28.36 -47.06
CA GLY A 11 39.92 -28.85 -46.25
C GLY A 11 40.37 -27.87 -45.15
N ALA A 12 40.58 -28.44 -43.96
CA ALA A 12 41.17 -27.72 -42.83
C ALA A 12 42.70 -27.69 -42.98
N LYS A 13 43.29 -26.48 -43.00
CA LYS A 13 44.72 -26.30 -42.86
C LYS A 13 45.07 -26.36 -41.35
N GLN A 14 45.96 -27.34 -41.01
CA GLN A 14 46.63 -27.37 -39.74
C GLN A 14 47.61 -26.20 -39.62
N VAL A 15 47.51 -25.43 -38.52
CA VAL A 15 48.51 -24.43 -38.15
C VAL A 15 49.20 -24.95 -36.88
N ASP A 16 50.55 -25.13 -37.03
CA ASP A 16 51.44 -25.59 -35.99
C ASP A 16 51.53 -24.60 -34.82
N ALA A 17 51.27 -25.12 -33.62
CA ALA A 17 51.45 -24.38 -32.39
C ALA A 17 52.84 -24.61 -31.81
N LYS A 18 53.73 -23.66 -31.97
CA LYS A 18 55.02 -23.60 -31.25
C LYS A 18 55.04 -22.46 -30.23
N LYS A 19 55.07 -22.88 -28.96
CA LYS A 19 55.72 -22.21 -27.81
C LYS A 19 55.47 -20.72 -27.57
N VAL A 20 54.47 -20.43 -26.65
CA VAL A 20 54.54 -19.24 -25.80
C VAL A 20 54.35 -19.68 -24.34
N GLY A 21 55.27 -19.25 -23.49
CA GLY A 21 55.41 -19.67 -22.10
C GLY A 21 54.22 -19.34 -21.20
N ALA A 22 53.87 -20.30 -20.41
CA ALA A 22 52.81 -20.20 -19.40
C ALA A 22 53.26 -19.29 -18.24
N ARG A 23 52.83 -18.04 -18.20
CA ARG A 23 52.70 -17.27 -16.97
C ARG A 23 51.25 -17.45 -16.47
N LYS A 24 51.09 -18.25 -15.44
CA LYS A 24 49.82 -18.38 -14.70
C LYS A 24 49.51 -17.07 -13.98
N VAL A 25 48.68 -16.23 -14.58
CA VAL A 25 47.99 -15.13 -13.88
C VAL A 25 46.71 -15.71 -13.33
N LEU A 26 46.75 -16.06 -12.05
CA LEU A 26 45.58 -16.47 -11.29
C LEU A 26 44.73 -15.24 -10.96
N SER A 27 43.84 -14.84 -11.89
CA SER A 27 42.89 -13.78 -11.63
C SER A 27 41.80 -14.33 -10.71
N VAL A 28 41.93 -14.06 -9.41
CA VAL A 28 40.84 -14.28 -8.44
C VAL A 28 39.77 -13.23 -8.72
N VAL A 29 38.76 -13.61 -9.49
CA VAL A 29 37.51 -12.84 -9.60
C VAL A 29 36.78 -13.06 -8.31
N MET A 30 36.99 -12.14 -7.36
CA MET A 30 36.20 -12.06 -6.16
C MET A 30 34.82 -11.51 -6.55
N ALA A 31 33.87 -12.43 -6.85
CA ALA A 31 32.48 -12.10 -7.04
C ALA A 31 31.94 -11.62 -5.68
N THR A 32 31.97 -10.31 -5.46
CA THR A 32 31.17 -9.68 -4.39
C THR A 32 29.70 -9.87 -4.73
N ALA A 33 29.13 -10.96 -4.22
CA ALA A 33 27.69 -11.10 -4.14
C ALA A 33 27.18 -9.96 -3.25
N VAL A 34 26.77 -8.86 -3.89
CA VAL A 34 25.94 -7.86 -3.23
C VAL A 34 24.65 -8.61 -2.90
N ALA A 35 24.54 -9.07 -1.67
CA ALA A 35 23.28 -9.52 -1.12
C ALA A 35 22.32 -8.32 -1.18
N MET A 36 21.58 -8.20 -2.28
CA MET A 36 20.40 -7.37 -2.32
C MET A 36 19.45 -8.00 -1.31
N SER A 37 19.42 -7.45 -0.09
CA SER A 37 18.33 -7.74 0.82
C SER A 37 17.05 -7.51 0.02
N PRO A 38 16.15 -8.50 -0.10
CA PRO A 38 14.87 -8.29 -0.73
C PRO A 38 14.26 -7.07 -0.04
N ALA A 39 13.87 -6.06 -0.81
CA ALA A 39 13.06 -4.98 -0.27
C ALA A 39 11.87 -5.70 0.34
N MET A 40 11.77 -5.69 1.69
CA MET A 40 10.66 -6.34 2.40
C MET A 40 9.39 -5.64 1.95
N ALA A 41 8.74 -6.21 0.94
CA ALA A 41 7.38 -5.89 0.62
C ALA A 41 6.54 -6.41 1.80
N GLY A 42 5.68 -5.59 2.37
CA GLY A 42 4.80 -6.04 3.44
C GLY A 42 3.68 -6.96 2.92
N PRO A 43 2.81 -7.45 3.81
CA PRO A 43 1.75 -8.39 3.46
C PRO A 43 0.86 -7.94 2.30
N ALA A 44 0.45 -8.90 1.46
CA ALA A 44 -0.48 -8.64 0.38
C ALA A 44 -1.46 -9.80 0.16
N LEU A 45 -2.65 -9.44 -0.32
CA LEU A 45 -3.71 -10.39 -0.63
C LEU A 45 -4.54 -9.88 -1.80
N LEU A 46 -4.83 -10.74 -2.77
CA LEU A 46 -5.78 -10.48 -3.84
C LEU A 46 -6.89 -11.54 -3.79
N PHE A 47 -8.13 -11.11 -3.85
CA PHE A 47 -9.28 -12.01 -3.81
C PHE A 47 -10.46 -11.51 -4.65
N ASP A 48 -11.36 -12.42 -4.99
CA ASP A 48 -12.62 -12.14 -5.64
C ASP A 48 -13.68 -11.80 -4.55
N ALA A 49 -14.28 -10.62 -4.65
CA ALA A 49 -15.21 -10.14 -3.63
C ALA A 49 -16.54 -10.89 -3.59
N ALA A 50 -16.92 -11.57 -4.68
CA ALA A 50 -18.20 -12.28 -4.76
C ALA A 50 -18.20 -13.59 -3.94
N ASN A 51 -17.06 -14.27 -3.87
CA ASN A 51 -16.97 -15.60 -3.28
C ASN A 51 -15.79 -15.79 -2.31
N GLY A 52 -15.01 -14.74 -2.06
CA GLY A 52 -13.85 -14.78 -1.17
C GLY A 52 -12.67 -15.62 -1.69
N ARG A 53 -12.68 -16.06 -2.95
CA ARG A 53 -11.60 -16.86 -3.53
C ARG A 53 -10.30 -16.06 -3.55
N VAL A 54 -9.25 -16.65 -3.01
CA VAL A 54 -7.91 -16.07 -2.99
C VAL A 54 -7.21 -16.32 -4.32
N LEU A 55 -6.68 -15.26 -4.93
CA LEU A 55 -5.95 -15.30 -6.20
C LEU A 55 -4.46 -15.06 -6.01
N TYR A 56 -4.07 -14.40 -4.94
CA TYR A 56 -2.69 -14.18 -4.52
C TYR A 56 -2.65 -13.95 -3.01
N ALA A 57 -1.66 -14.52 -2.34
CA ALA A 57 -1.42 -14.31 -0.92
C ALA A 57 0.10 -14.29 -0.65
N GLU A 58 0.54 -13.33 0.17
CA GLU A 58 1.91 -13.18 0.63
C GLU A 58 1.87 -12.62 2.05
N ASP A 59 2.40 -13.35 3.02
CA ASP A 59 2.42 -12.99 4.44
C ASP A 59 1.05 -12.50 4.97
N GLN A 60 -0.04 -13.03 4.42
CA GLN A 60 -1.40 -12.51 4.58
C GLN A 60 -1.90 -12.53 6.03
N ASP A 61 -1.28 -13.33 6.89
CA ASP A 61 -1.61 -13.46 8.30
C ASP A 61 -0.64 -12.71 9.22
N ASP A 62 0.42 -12.12 8.68
CA ASP A 62 1.33 -11.28 9.45
C ASP A 62 0.59 -10.05 9.99
N GLN A 63 0.78 -9.78 11.28
CA GLN A 63 0.18 -8.60 11.88
C GLN A 63 0.87 -7.34 11.38
N TRP A 64 0.07 -6.32 11.08
CA TRP A 64 0.51 -5.03 10.59
C TRP A 64 -0.27 -3.91 11.25
N HIS A 65 0.34 -2.72 11.36
CA HIS A 65 -0.43 -1.54 11.77
C HIS A 65 -1.33 -1.09 10.61
N PRO A 66 -2.66 -1.14 10.74
CA PRO A 66 -3.57 -0.82 9.66
C PRO A 66 -3.54 0.66 9.27
N ALA A 67 -3.09 1.53 10.18
CA ALA A 67 -3.23 2.98 10.02
C ALA A 67 -4.68 3.34 9.67
N SER A 68 -4.90 4.29 8.74
CA SER A 68 -6.27 4.70 8.38
C SER A 68 -7.10 3.65 7.62
N LEU A 69 -6.60 2.43 7.39
CA LEU A 69 -7.49 1.32 6.98
C LEU A 69 -8.48 0.97 8.10
N THR A 70 -8.18 1.26 9.36
CA THR A 70 -9.09 1.21 10.50
C THR A 70 -10.43 1.90 10.22
N LYS A 71 -10.42 2.97 9.42
CA LYS A 71 -11.66 3.70 9.08
C LYS A 71 -12.66 2.87 8.25
N ILE A 72 -12.25 1.70 7.72
CA ILE A 72 -13.17 0.78 7.05
C ILE A 72 -14.13 0.17 8.08
N ILE A 73 -13.64 -0.32 9.23
CA ILE A 73 -14.51 -0.86 10.27
C ILE A 73 -15.31 0.27 10.97
N THR A 74 -14.75 1.48 11.05
CA THR A 74 -15.51 2.66 11.53
C THR A 74 -16.70 2.92 10.62
N ALA A 75 -16.51 2.98 9.30
CA ALA A 75 -17.61 3.13 8.34
C ALA A 75 -18.61 1.97 8.42
N TYR A 76 -18.13 0.73 8.53
CA TYR A 76 -18.96 -0.47 8.67
C TYR A 76 -19.94 -0.33 9.85
N LEU A 77 -19.48 0.07 11.04
CA LEU A 77 -20.32 0.26 12.22
C LEU A 77 -21.28 1.44 12.08
N VAL A 78 -20.89 2.49 11.38
CA VAL A 78 -21.79 3.61 11.07
C VAL A 78 -22.90 3.14 10.13
N PHE A 79 -22.58 2.36 9.10
CA PHE A 79 -23.57 1.76 8.20
C PHE A 79 -24.51 0.81 8.94
N GLU A 80 -24.01 -0.01 9.89
CA GLU A 80 -24.87 -0.81 10.78
C GLU A 80 -25.84 0.09 11.58
N ALA A 81 -25.34 1.16 12.17
CA ALA A 81 -26.17 2.06 12.96
C ALA A 81 -27.26 2.77 12.13
N VAL A 82 -26.93 3.14 10.87
CA VAL A 82 -27.90 3.72 9.93
C VAL A 82 -28.93 2.67 9.50
N ARG A 83 -28.50 1.47 9.12
CA ARG A 83 -29.40 0.34 8.77
C ARG A 83 -30.37 0.00 9.92
N ASP A 84 -29.87 0.00 11.14
CA ASP A 84 -30.65 -0.33 12.35
C ASP A 84 -31.52 0.85 12.85
N GLY A 85 -31.53 1.98 12.14
CA GLY A 85 -32.32 3.17 12.50
C GLY A 85 -31.87 3.89 13.76
N LYS A 86 -30.66 3.62 14.27
CA LYS A 86 -30.11 4.27 15.47
C LYS A 86 -29.64 5.69 15.18
N ILE A 87 -29.19 5.96 13.97
CA ILE A 87 -28.83 7.27 13.44
C ILE A 87 -29.29 7.37 11.98
N SER A 88 -29.43 8.60 11.47
CA SER A 88 -29.75 8.89 10.08
C SER A 88 -28.57 9.58 9.40
N LEU A 89 -28.42 9.39 8.08
CA LEU A 89 -27.41 10.12 7.29
C LEU A 89 -27.59 11.65 7.37
N GLN A 90 -28.81 12.12 7.62
CA GLN A 90 -29.17 13.53 7.73
C GLN A 90 -28.95 14.12 9.12
N ASP A 91 -28.78 13.28 10.14
CA ASP A 91 -28.54 13.74 11.51
C ASP A 91 -27.30 14.62 11.57
N LYS A 92 -27.41 15.69 12.37
CA LYS A 92 -26.30 16.60 12.63
C LYS A 92 -25.50 16.12 13.82
N ILE A 93 -24.20 15.96 13.62
CA ILE A 93 -23.26 15.58 14.67
C ILE A 93 -22.29 16.72 14.92
N LYS A 94 -21.99 16.95 16.21
CA LYS A 94 -21.15 18.06 16.66
C LYS A 94 -19.68 17.67 16.72
N VAL A 95 -18.83 18.65 16.45
CA VAL A 95 -17.40 18.52 16.71
C VAL A 95 -17.17 18.67 18.22
N SER A 96 -16.77 17.59 18.87
CA SER A 96 -16.34 17.59 20.26
C SER A 96 -14.91 18.17 20.41
N GLU A 97 -14.48 18.45 21.64
CA GLU A 97 -13.07 18.82 21.91
C GLU A 97 -12.11 17.69 21.52
N LEU A 98 -12.52 16.43 21.80
CA LEU A 98 -11.73 15.26 21.40
C LEU A 98 -11.59 15.17 19.87
N ALA A 99 -12.68 15.35 19.14
CA ALA A 99 -12.63 15.37 17.66
C ALA A 99 -11.77 16.52 17.14
N HIS A 100 -11.94 17.72 17.67
CA HIS A 100 -11.18 18.90 17.29
C HIS A 100 -9.66 18.74 17.52
N SER A 101 -9.27 18.08 18.59
CA SER A 101 -7.87 17.84 18.96
C SER A 101 -7.14 16.84 18.06
N GLN A 102 -7.85 16.15 17.17
CA GLN A 102 -7.25 15.11 16.34
C GLN A 102 -6.20 15.66 15.35
N PRO A 103 -5.04 15.01 15.26
CA PRO A 103 -4.00 15.42 14.33
C PRO A 103 -4.43 15.20 12.86
N PRO A 104 -3.82 15.89 11.90
CA PRO A 104 -4.06 15.67 10.47
C PRO A 104 -3.82 14.22 10.04
N SER A 105 -4.61 13.70 9.05
CA SER A 105 -5.62 14.37 8.23
C SER A 105 -6.92 14.62 9.00
N HIS A 106 -7.46 15.83 8.90
CA HIS A 106 -8.70 16.22 9.57
C HIS A 106 -9.47 17.27 8.74
N LEU A 107 -10.73 17.53 9.06
CA LEU A 107 -11.51 18.66 8.52
C LEU A 107 -11.06 19.98 9.13
N GLY A 108 -10.73 19.97 10.43
CA GLY A 108 -10.29 21.12 11.22
C GLY A 108 -11.44 22.10 11.47
N LEU A 109 -12.65 21.60 11.71
CA LEU A 109 -13.80 22.41 12.11
C LEU A 109 -13.69 22.82 13.59
N PRO A 110 -14.21 23.99 13.99
CA PRO A 110 -14.18 24.44 15.37
C PRO A 110 -15.12 23.56 16.24
N VAL A 111 -14.82 23.49 17.53
CA VAL A 111 -15.67 22.81 18.53
C VAL A 111 -17.09 23.39 18.46
N GLY A 112 -18.07 22.52 18.54
CA GLY A 112 -19.49 22.85 18.43
C GLY A 112 -20.02 23.02 17.00
N ALA A 113 -19.16 23.07 15.99
CA ALA A 113 -19.62 23.04 14.59
C ALA A 113 -20.33 21.73 14.29
N GLU A 114 -21.31 21.77 13.39
CA GLU A 114 -22.13 20.61 13.04
C GLU A 114 -21.99 20.26 11.55
N ILE A 115 -21.91 18.97 11.25
CA ILE A 115 -22.04 18.41 9.90
C ILE A 115 -22.98 17.22 9.93
N SER A 116 -23.54 16.82 8.78
CA SER A 116 -24.34 15.62 8.70
C SER A 116 -23.49 14.35 8.86
N VAL A 117 -24.09 13.25 9.31
CA VAL A 117 -23.47 11.92 9.30
C VAL A 117 -22.97 11.57 7.91
N ASP A 118 -23.72 11.88 6.86
CA ASP A 118 -23.31 11.71 5.46
C ASP A 118 -22.02 12.48 5.15
N ALA A 119 -21.94 13.77 5.48
CA ALA A 119 -20.73 14.57 5.25
C ALA A 119 -19.53 14.07 6.08
N ALA A 120 -19.77 13.56 7.29
CA ALA A 120 -18.73 12.96 8.11
C ALA A 120 -18.24 11.62 7.53
N LEU A 121 -19.11 10.78 6.97
CA LEU A 121 -18.75 9.55 6.25
C LEU A 121 -17.93 9.87 5.00
N GLN A 122 -18.34 10.86 4.21
CA GLN A 122 -17.54 11.32 3.06
C GLN A 122 -16.16 11.78 3.52
N ALA A 123 -16.07 12.58 4.58
CA ALA A 123 -14.80 13.04 5.12
C ALA A 123 -13.92 11.89 5.66
N LEU A 124 -14.52 10.90 6.32
CA LEU A 124 -13.87 9.69 6.82
C LEU A 124 -13.19 8.91 5.69
N ILE A 125 -13.90 8.72 4.59
CA ILE A 125 -13.47 7.86 3.48
C ILE A 125 -12.54 8.64 2.54
N ILE A 126 -12.98 9.78 2.04
CA ILE A 126 -12.30 10.56 0.99
C ILE A 126 -11.07 11.27 1.54
N LYS A 127 -11.25 12.10 2.58
CA LYS A 127 -10.19 12.89 3.20
C LYS A 127 -9.40 12.09 4.24
N SER A 128 -9.91 10.91 4.64
CA SER A 128 -9.34 10.14 5.76
C SER A 128 -9.33 10.93 7.07
N ALA A 129 -10.36 11.74 7.31
CA ALA A 129 -10.42 12.70 8.40
C ALA A 129 -10.49 11.99 9.77
N ASN A 130 -9.54 12.32 10.66
CA ASN A 130 -9.43 11.73 12.00
C ASN A 130 -10.50 12.29 12.94
N ASP A 131 -10.78 13.58 12.83
CA ASP A 131 -11.87 14.25 13.56
C ASP A 131 -13.24 13.66 13.18
N ALA A 132 -13.51 13.45 11.90
CA ALA A 132 -14.76 12.81 11.45
C ALA A 132 -14.90 11.37 11.98
N ALA A 133 -13.81 10.62 12.14
CA ALA A 133 -13.86 9.28 12.74
C ALA A 133 -14.31 9.33 14.20
N VAL A 134 -13.80 10.30 14.99
CA VAL A 134 -14.19 10.50 16.39
C VAL A 134 -15.65 10.97 16.48
N MET A 135 -16.04 11.97 15.68
CA MET A 135 -17.44 12.46 15.64
C MET A 135 -18.44 11.33 15.36
N LEU A 136 -18.14 10.46 14.38
CA LEU A 136 -18.98 9.31 14.03
C LEU A 136 -19.00 8.27 15.17
N ALA A 137 -17.86 8.03 15.81
CA ALA A 137 -17.76 7.11 16.93
C ALA A 137 -18.64 7.58 18.11
N GLU A 138 -18.54 8.87 18.46
CA GLU A 138 -19.35 9.51 19.51
C GLU A 138 -20.85 9.47 19.16
N ALA A 139 -21.21 9.74 17.90
CA ALA A 139 -22.60 9.70 17.46
C ALA A 139 -23.22 8.30 17.53
N VAL A 140 -22.45 7.25 17.24
CA VAL A 140 -22.95 5.87 17.23
C VAL A 140 -22.94 5.23 18.61
N ALA A 141 -21.98 5.56 19.46
CA ALA A 141 -21.75 4.85 20.72
C ALA A 141 -21.71 5.75 21.97
N GLY A 142 -21.84 7.07 21.81
CA GLY A 142 -21.77 8.03 22.91
C GLY A 142 -20.34 8.43 23.28
N SER A 143 -19.34 7.56 23.06
CA SER A 143 -17.92 7.87 23.25
C SER A 143 -17.05 7.06 22.31
N GLN A 144 -15.79 7.49 22.12
CA GLN A 144 -14.80 6.73 21.34
C GLN A 144 -14.49 5.38 22.00
N GLU A 145 -14.41 5.31 23.30
CA GLU A 145 -14.10 4.10 24.07
C GLU A 145 -15.20 3.06 23.85
N ALA A 146 -16.46 3.40 24.04
CA ALA A 146 -17.61 2.51 23.78
C ALA A 146 -17.68 2.10 22.29
N PHE A 147 -17.25 2.98 21.38
CA PHE A 147 -17.18 2.63 19.97
C PHE A 147 -16.07 1.62 19.68
N VAL A 148 -14.90 1.75 20.31
CA VAL A 148 -13.79 0.80 20.19
C VAL A 148 -14.19 -0.60 20.69
N GLU A 149 -14.95 -0.69 21.77
CA GLU A 149 -15.52 -1.97 22.20
C GLU A 149 -16.39 -2.60 21.11
N ARG A 150 -17.25 -1.80 20.46
CA ARG A 150 -18.06 -2.28 19.32
C ARG A 150 -17.19 -2.67 18.12
N MET A 151 -16.09 -1.95 17.84
CA MET A 151 -15.14 -2.31 16.78
C MET A 151 -14.54 -3.70 17.05
N ASN A 152 -14.07 -3.98 18.26
CA ASN A 152 -13.47 -5.26 18.60
C ASN A 152 -14.52 -6.39 18.63
N ALA A 153 -15.75 -6.11 19.07
CA ALA A 153 -16.87 -7.05 18.98
C ALA A 153 -17.22 -7.38 17.51
N ALA A 154 -17.25 -6.36 16.63
CA ALA A 154 -17.46 -6.56 15.20
C ALA A 154 -16.32 -7.34 14.55
N ALA A 155 -15.06 -7.03 14.88
CA ALA A 155 -13.91 -7.78 14.41
C ALA A 155 -14.02 -9.26 14.75
N LYS A 156 -14.37 -9.59 15.98
CA LYS A 156 -14.61 -10.98 16.43
C LYS A 156 -15.75 -11.63 15.63
N ARG A 157 -16.86 -10.95 15.43
CA ARG A 157 -18.03 -11.43 14.67
C ARG A 157 -17.68 -11.70 13.20
N LEU A 158 -16.83 -10.87 12.62
CA LEU A 158 -16.35 -10.99 11.24
C LEU A 158 -15.20 -12.00 11.06
N GLY A 159 -14.78 -12.68 12.14
CA GLY A 159 -13.69 -13.64 12.09
C GLY A 159 -12.31 -13.00 11.90
N MET A 160 -12.14 -11.72 12.26
CA MET A 160 -10.86 -11.01 12.21
C MET A 160 -9.99 -11.38 13.44
N THR A 161 -9.51 -12.63 13.48
CA THR A 161 -8.94 -13.25 14.68
C THR A 161 -7.57 -12.70 15.08
N ARG A 162 -6.91 -11.95 14.19
CA ARG A 162 -5.60 -11.35 14.42
C ARG A 162 -5.64 -9.81 14.38
N SER A 163 -6.84 -9.23 14.58
CA SER A 163 -7.04 -7.79 14.61
C SER A 163 -7.47 -7.31 15.99
N TYR A 164 -6.93 -6.15 16.37
CA TYR A 164 -7.33 -5.43 17.57
C TYR A 164 -7.32 -3.94 17.30
N PHE A 165 -8.36 -3.22 17.76
CA PHE A 165 -8.52 -1.79 17.56
C PHE A 165 -8.48 -1.05 18.89
N VAL A 166 -7.84 0.13 18.89
CA VAL A 166 -7.64 0.98 20.07
C VAL A 166 -8.27 2.36 19.89
N ASN A 167 -8.47 2.77 18.64
CA ASN A 167 -9.13 4.04 18.29
C ASN A 167 -9.86 3.92 16.96
N ALA A 168 -10.78 4.86 16.71
CA ALA A 168 -11.66 4.84 15.54
C ALA A 168 -10.98 5.32 14.24
N ASN A 169 -9.80 5.94 14.32
CA ASN A 169 -9.19 6.65 13.20
C ASN A 169 -7.90 6.02 12.64
N GLY A 170 -7.29 5.09 13.37
CA GLY A 170 -6.06 4.42 12.95
C GLY A 170 -4.77 5.19 13.29
N LEU A 171 -4.82 6.08 14.25
CA LEU A 171 -3.63 6.72 14.79
C LEU A 171 -2.73 5.71 15.51
N PRO A 172 -1.43 5.98 15.61
CA PRO A 172 -0.47 5.05 16.21
C PRO A 172 -0.86 4.61 17.61
N ALA A 173 -0.96 3.32 17.82
CA ALA A 173 -1.04 2.63 19.10
C ALA A 173 -0.39 1.24 18.90
N PRO A 174 0.46 0.79 19.83
CA PRO A 174 1.21 -0.47 19.67
C PRO A 174 0.29 -1.68 19.46
N GLU A 175 -0.82 -1.73 20.17
CA GLU A 175 -1.76 -2.84 20.15
C GLU A 175 -2.72 -2.79 18.94
N GLN A 176 -2.78 -1.66 18.22
CA GLN A 176 -3.66 -1.52 17.06
C GLN A 176 -3.07 -2.22 15.85
N VAL A 177 -3.55 -3.42 15.61
CA VAL A 177 -3.03 -4.34 14.58
C VAL A 177 -4.15 -4.95 13.77
N SER A 178 -3.83 -5.39 12.57
CA SER A 178 -4.69 -6.18 11.69
C SER A 178 -3.82 -7.00 10.73
N THR A 179 -4.42 -7.81 9.88
CA THR A 179 -3.74 -8.59 8.86
C THR A 179 -4.36 -8.33 7.48
N ALA A 180 -3.68 -8.72 6.41
CA ALA A 180 -4.26 -8.60 5.07
C ALA A 180 -5.53 -9.48 4.94
N ARG A 181 -5.54 -10.68 5.53
CA ARG A 181 -6.71 -11.57 5.59
C ARG A 181 -7.88 -10.93 6.34
N ASP A 182 -7.64 -10.37 7.51
CA ASP A 182 -8.71 -9.78 8.33
C ASP A 182 -9.31 -8.54 7.65
N LEU A 183 -8.47 -7.71 7.03
CA LEU A 183 -8.94 -6.58 6.21
C LEU A 183 -9.73 -7.05 4.99
N ALA A 184 -9.39 -8.19 4.39
CA ALA A 184 -10.16 -8.79 3.32
C ALA A 184 -11.54 -9.25 3.79
N ARG A 185 -11.64 -9.92 4.95
CA ARG A 185 -12.93 -10.29 5.58
C ARG A 185 -13.81 -9.09 5.86
N LEU A 186 -13.22 -8.04 6.43
CA LEU A 186 -13.92 -6.78 6.66
C LEU A 186 -14.43 -6.18 5.34
N THR A 187 -13.61 -6.21 4.28
CA THR A 187 -13.99 -5.67 2.97
C THR A 187 -15.15 -6.43 2.35
N ILE A 188 -15.13 -7.77 2.41
CA ILE A 188 -16.26 -8.59 1.96
C ILE A 188 -17.54 -8.25 2.75
N ALA A 189 -17.43 -8.11 4.07
CA ALA A 189 -18.58 -7.74 4.90
C ALA A 189 -19.14 -6.38 4.49
N VAL A 190 -18.31 -5.37 4.27
CA VAL A 190 -18.74 -4.05 3.79
C VAL A 190 -19.51 -4.15 2.48
N VAL A 191 -18.98 -4.87 1.50
CA VAL A 191 -19.59 -4.98 0.15
C VAL A 191 -20.88 -5.79 0.19
N ARG A 192 -20.91 -6.87 0.96
CA ARG A 192 -22.05 -7.79 1.09
C ARG A 192 -23.19 -7.16 1.90
N ASP A 193 -22.88 -6.61 3.08
CA ASP A 193 -23.89 -6.17 4.05
C ASP A 193 -24.41 -4.75 3.72
N PHE A 194 -23.64 -3.96 2.99
CA PHE A 194 -23.92 -2.56 2.70
C PHE A 194 -23.75 -2.17 1.21
N PRO A 195 -24.39 -2.90 0.27
CA PRO A 195 -24.25 -2.62 -1.17
C PRO A 195 -24.71 -1.21 -1.54
N ASN A 196 -25.70 -0.66 -0.83
CA ASN A 196 -26.22 0.69 -1.08
C ASN A 196 -25.24 1.82 -0.71
N TYR A 197 -24.20 1.52 0.08
CA TYR A 197 -23.18 2.50 0.51
C TYR A 197 -21.86 2.35 -0.23
N THR A 198 -21.77 1.47 -1.23
CA THR A 198 -20.54 1.24 -1.98
C THR A 198 -20.08 2.48 -2.77
N HIS A 199 -21.01 3.37 -3.13
CA HIS A 199 -20.72 4.62 -3.80
C HIS A 199 -19.75 5.52 -3.04
N TYR A 200 -19.75 5.51 -1.68
CA TYR A 200 -18.82 6.31 -0.88
C TYR A 200 -17.35 5.98 -1.17
N TRP A 201 -17.05 4.71 -1.45
CA TRP A 201 -15.69 4.25 -1.71
C TRP A 201 -15.18 4.68 -3.08
N ALA A 202 -16.08 4.88 -4.04
CA ALA A 202 -15.79 5.29 -5.40
C ALA A 202 -15.67 6.81 -5.57
N MET A 203 -16.06 7.60 -4.57
CA MET A 203 -16.04 9.07 -4.66
C MET A 203 -14.60 9.59 -4.76
N GLU A 204 -14.29 10.33 -5.81
CA GLU A 204 -12.98 10.94 -6.02
C GLU A 204 -12.74 12.19 -5.17
N GLU A 205 -13.82 12.92 -4.88
CA GLU A 205 -13.79 14.15 -4.08
C GLU A 205 -15.10 14.37 -3.33
N MET A 206 -15.04 15.23 -2.32
CA MET A 206 -16.21 15.78 -1.63
C MET A 206 -16.11 17.30 -1.55
N ARG A 207 -17.24 17.96 -1.34
CA ARG A 207 -17.32 19.42 -1.10
C ARG A 207 -17.75 19.70 0.33
N LEU A 208 -17.01 20.59 0.98
CA LEU A 208 -17.36 21.11 2.30
C LEU A 208 -17.34 22.63 2.22
N GLY A 209 -18.50 23.25 2.07
CA GLY A 209 -18.61 24.65 1.71
C GLY A 209 -17.87 24.97 0.40
N LYS A 210 -16.92 25.89 0.44
CA LYS A 210 -16.07 26.26 -0.73
C LYS A 210 -14.86 25.32 -0.92
N ARG A 211 -14.60 24.42 0.03
CA ARG A 211 -13.43 23.51 -0.04
C ARG A 211 -13.76 22.25 -0.84
N VAL A 212 -12.89 21.91 -1.78
CA VAL A 212 -12.89 20.61 -2.48
C VAL A 212 -11.82 19.74 -1.83
N LEU A 213 -12.21 18.59 -1.32
CA LEU A 213 -11.34 17.62 -0.64
C LEU A 213 -11.24 16.37 -1.52
N ARG A 214 -10.03 16.03 -1.96
CA ARG A 214 -9.79 14.91 -2.87
C ARG A 214 -9.50 13.62 -2.13
N ASN A 215 -9.92 12.50 -2.73
CA ASN A 215 -9.63 11.17 -2.22
C ASN A 215 -8.12 10.88 -2.25
N HIS A 216 -7.64 10.25 -1.18
CA HIS A 216 -6.24 9.85 -1.04
C HIS A 216 -5.90 8.58 -1.84
N ASN A 217 -6.89 7.89 -2.44
CA ASN A 217 -6.67 6.76 -3.34
C ASN A 217 -6.49 7.26 -4.78
N PRO A 218 -5.27 7.30 -5.33
CA PRO A 218 -5.06 7.80 -6.68
C PRO A 218 -5.58 6.83 -7.75
N LEU A 219 -5.77 5.53 -7.43
CA LEU A 219 -6.25 4.54 -8.38
C LEU A 219 -7.65 4.84 -8.91
N LEU A 220 -8.49 5.55 -8.15
CA LEU A 220 -9.80 6.03 -8.60
C LEU A 220 -9.73 6.84 -9.92
N ARG A 221 -8.57 7.47 -10.19
CA ARG A 221 -8.35 8.29 -11.39
C ARG A 221 -7.34 7.70 -12.37
N SER A 222 -6.60 6.66 -11.98
CA SER A 222 -5.46 6.18 -12.77
C SER A 222 -5.51 4.69 -13.14
N TYR A 223 -6.48 3.95 -12.61
CA TYR A 223 -6.65 2.53 -12.92
C TYR A 223 -8.11 2.23 -13.25
N ASP A 224 -8.33 1.71 -14.44
CA ASP A 224 -9.67 1.47 -14.99
C ASP A 224 -10.48 0.49 -14.14
N GLY A 225 -11.76 0.80 -13.95
CA GLY A 225 -12.68 0.02 -13.14
C GLY A 225 -12.52 0.19 -11.62
N THR A 226 -11.57 1.03 -11.14
CA THR A 226 -11.42 1.24 -9.69
C THR A 226 -12.69 1.86 -9.09
N ASP A 227 -13.19 1.20 -8.03
CA ASP A 227 -14.41 1.61 -7.31
C ASP A 227 -14.22 1.64 -5.78
N GLY A 228 -12.98 1.63 -5.30
CA GLY A 228 -12.65 1.73 -3.87
C GLY A 228 -11.19 1.47 -3.55
N MET A 229 -10.80 1.37 -2.29
CA MET A 229 -11.58 1.70 -1.12
C MET A 229 -10.84 2.69 -0.23
N LYS A 230 -9.77 2.28 0.47
CA LYS A 230 -9.16 3.09 1.52
C LYS A 230 -7.65 2.99 1.55
N THR A 231 -7.00 4.14 1.78
CA THR A 231 -5.55 4.24 2.02
C THR A 231 -5.25 4.37 3.51
N GLY A 232 -4.07 3.91 3.92
CA GLY A 232 -3.53 4.11 5.26
C GLY A 232 -2.05 4.50 5.22
N PHE A 233 -1.62 5.26 6.21
CA PHE A 233 -0.23 5.62 6.38
C PHE A 233 0.06 6.04 7.82
N ILE A 234 1.02 5.40 8.45
CA ILE A 234 1.79 5.90 9.59
C ILE A 234 3.26 5.52 9.36
N CYS A 235 4.18 6.17 10.04
CA CYS A 235 5.60 5.90 9.83
C CYS A 235 6.00 4.46 10.13
N ASP A 236 5.36 3.84 11.10
CA ASP A 236 5.66 2.47 11.51
C ASP A 236 5.12 1.41 10.56
N SER A 237 3.99 1.69 9.90
CA SER A 237 3.40 0.77 8.92
C SER A 237 3.85 1.01 7.48
N GLY A 238 4.37 2.20 7.13
CA GLY A 238 4.48 2.60 5.75
C GLY A 238 3.11 2.85 5.10
N TYR A 239 3.05 2.71 3.78
CA TYR A 239 1.87 2.99 2.98
C TYR A 239 1.03 1.74 2.76
N ASN A 240 -0.23 1.80 3.19
CA ASN A 240 -1.22 0.72 3.10
C ASN A 240 -2.35 1.09 2.13
N LEU A 241 -2.99 0.09 1.54
CA LEU A 241 -4.14 0.26 0.65
C LEU A 241 -5.01 -1.00 0.64
N VAL A 242 -6.30 -0.81 0.76
CA VAL A 242 -7.31 -1.73 0.23
C VAL A 242 -7.85 -1.09 -1.04
N ALA A 243 -7.63 -1.71 -2.18
CA ALA A 243 -8.13 -1.27 -3.48
C ALA A 243 -9.15 -2.27 -4.03
N SER A 244 -10.22 -1.78 -4.63
CA SER A 244 -11.16 -2.62 -5.38
C SER A 244 -11.35 -2.08 -6.79
N ALA A 245 -11.57 -3.00 -7.72
CA ALA A 245 -11.92 -2.67 -9.09
C ALA A 245 -12.94 -3.68 -9.62
N SER A 246 -13.82 -3.20 -10.50
CA SER A 246 -14.86 -3.99 -11.15
C SER A 246 -14.69 -3.94 -12.67
N ARG A 247 -14.64 -5.10 -13.34
CA ARG A 247 -14.63 -5.25 -14.80
C ARG A 247 -15.44 -6.46 -15.17
N ASP A 248 -16.25 -6.35 -16.21
CA ASP A 248 -17.06 -7.45 -16.78
C ASP A 248 -17.88 -8.21 -15.72
N GLY A 249 -18.51 -7.46 -14.80
CA GLY A 249 -19.32 -8.01 -13.71
C GLY A 249 -18.54 -8.68 -12.57
N ARG A 250 -17.22 -8.68 -12.62
CA ARG A 250 -16.33 -9.24 -11.59
C ARG A 250 -15.68 -8.15 -10.76
N LYS A 251 -15.79 -8.26 -9.44
CA LYS A 251 -15.12 -7.35 -8.49
C LYS A 251 -13.94 -8.03 -7.81
N LEU A 252 -12.76 -7.48 -8.00
CA LEU A 252 -11.54 -7.91 -7.32
C LEU A 252 -11.11 -6.90 -6.27
N VAL A 253 -10.49 -7.39 -5.20
CA VAL A 253 -9.95 -6.57 -4.12
C VAL A 253 -8.50 -6.96 -3.85
N ALA A 254 -7.63 -5.95 -3.82
CA ALA A 254 -6.24 -6.08 -3.42
C ALA A 254 -5.99 -5.38 -2.08
N VAL A 255 -5.46 -6.10 -1.11
CA VAL A 255 -4.92 -5.56 0.14
C VAL A 255 -3.40 -5.51 0.00
N VAL A 256 -2.81 -4.33 0.19
CA VAL A 256 -1.36 -4.11 0.13
C VAL A 256 -0.95 -3.35 1.38
N LEU A 257 -0.04 -3.90 2.15
CA LEU A 257 0.47 -3.32 3.38
C LEU A 257 1.97 -3.05 3.27
N GLY A 258 2.47 -2.06 3.99
CA GLY A 258 3.89 -1.89 4.25
C GLY A 258 4.74 -1.33 3.13
N GLU A 259 4.19 -0.72 2.13
CA GLU A 259 5.00 -0.14 1.06
C GLU A 259 5.80 1.10 1.52
N THR A 260 6.99 1.25 0.97
CA THR A 260 7.91 2.33 1.37
C THR A 260 7.53 3.69 0.79
N THR A 261 6.73 3.72 -0.27
CA THR A 261 6.21 4.95 -0.92
C THR A 261 4.75 4.78 -1.33
N GLY A 262 4.03 5.90 -1.43
CA GLY A 262 2.66 5.90 -1.94
C GLY A 262 2.56 5.46 -3.41
N GLY A 263 3.60 5.72 -4.20
CA GLY A 263 3.69 5.27 -5.59
C GLY A 263 3.80 3.75 -5.69
N ASN A 264 4.73 3.14 -4.95
CA ASN A 264 4.91 1.68 -4.93
C ASN A 264 3.64 0.97 -4.47
N ARG A 265 2.99 1.47 -3.41
CA ARG A 265 1.71 0.96 -2.91
C ARG A 265 0.65 0.90 -4.01
N SER A 266 0.49 1.99 -4.76
CA SER A 266 -0.51 2.05 -5.83
C SER A 266 -0.14 1.15 -7.01
N ALA A 267 1.13 1.12 -7.40
CA ALA A 267 1.63 0.24 -8.46
C ALA A 267 1.44 -1.24 -8.11
N ARG A 268 1.79 -1.64 -6.86
CA ARG A 268 1.61 -3.04 -6.42
C ARG A 268 0.15 -3.45 -6.42
N ALA A 269 -0.75 -2.58 -5.92
CA ALA A 269 -2.19 -2.86 -5.93
C ALA A 269 -2.76 -2.96 -7.35
N ALA A 270 -2.37 -2.06 -8.26
CA ALA A 270 -2.78 -2.11 -9.66
C ALA A 270 -2.28 -3.39 -10.36
N ASN A 271 -1.02 -3.78 -10.14
CA ASN A 271 -0.44 -4.99 -10.71
C ASN A 271 -1.16 -6.26 -10.20
N LEU A 272 -1.51 -6.31 -8.91
CA LEU A 272 -2.28 -7.42 -8.36
C LEU A 272 -3.68 -7.49 -8.99
N LEU A 273 -4.39 -6.38 -9.08
CA LEU A 273 -5.71 -6.32 -9.71
C LEU A 273 -5.64 -6.75 -11.18
N GLU A 274 -4.66 -6.24 -11.92
CA GLU A 274 -4.46 -6.59 -13.33
C GLU A 274 -4.15 -8.08 -13.50
N HIS A 275 -3.23 -8.62 -12.67
CA HIS A 275 -2.96 -10.06 -12.62
C HIS A 275 -4.24 -10.87 -12.39
N GLY A 276 -5.09 -10.44 -11.46
CA GLY A 276 -6.34 -11.12 -11.15
C GLY A 276 -7.36 -11.07 -12.30
N PHE A 277 -7.45 -9.96 -13.03
CA PHE A 277 -8.32 -9.86 -14.21
C PHE A 277 -7.78 -10.67 -15.39
N GLN A 278 -6.47 -10.72 -15.59
CA GLN A 278 -5.84 -11.49 -16.66
C GLN A 278 -5.83 -13.00 -16.40
N THR A 279 -5.82 -13.42 -15.13
CA THR A 279 -5.82 -14.85 -14.76
C THR A 279 -7.23 -15.41 -14.86
N GLN A 280 -7.87 -15.28 -16.04
CA GLN A 280 -9.13 -15.95 -16.37
C GLN A 280 -8.84 -17.29 -17.04
N GLY A 281 -9.43 -18.36 -16.53
CA GLY A 281 -9.37 -19.64 -17.16
C GLY A 281 -9.66 -20.80 -16.21
N TRP A 282 -9.64 -22.01 -16.74
CA TRP A 282 -9.90 -23.27 -16.06
C TRP A 282 -9.09 -23.46 -14.74
N LYS A 283 -7.93 -22.80 -14.57
CA LYS A 283 -7.16 -22.79 -13.31
C LYS A 283 -7.94 -22.19 -12.13
N THR A 284 -8.92 -21.35 -12.38
CA THR A 284 -9.78 -20.77 -11.35
C THR A 284 -10.97 -21.64 -10.98
N LEU A 285 -11.24 -22.69 -11.76
CA LEU A 285 -12.38 -23.59 -11.55
C LEU A 285 -12.08 -24.74 -10.59
N PHE A 286 -10.81 -25.10 -10.41
CA PHE A 286 -10.40 -26.23 -9.60
C PHE A 286 -9.46 -25.81 -8.48
N GLY A 287 -9.95 -25.88 -7.22
CA GLY A 287 -9.10 -25.95 -6.03
C GLY A 287 -8.52 -24.63 -5.47
N ALA A 288 -9.01 -23.45 -5.88
CA ALA A 288 -8.57 -22.23 -5.21
C ALA A 288 -9.23 -22.10 -3.83
N GLU A 289 -8.41 -21.92 -2.80
CA GLU A 289 -8.86 -21.69 -1.42
C GLU A 289 -9.62 -20.35 -1.33
N SER A 290 -10.57 -20.28 -0.43
CA SER A 290 -11.23 -19.04 -0.05
C SER A 290 -10.61 -18.46 1.23
N LEU A 291 -10.94 -17.23 1.55
CA LEU A 291 -10.53 -16.61 2.82
C LEU A 291 -10.93 -17.45 4.05
N ASP A 292 -12.02 -18.21 3.94
CA ASP A 292 -12.55 -19.02 5.02
C ASP A 292 -11.91 -20.42 5.10
N THR A 293 -11.52 -20.99 3.95
CA THR A 293 -10.94 -22.34 3.89
C THR A 293 -9.42 -22.37 3.91
N MET A 294 -8.78 -21.26 3.55
CA MET A 294 -7.32 -21.13 3.58
C MET A 294 -6.80 -21.23 5.02
N PRO A 295 -5.91 -22.20 5.34
CA PRO A 295 -5.38 -22.34 6.69
C PRO A 295 -4.63 -21.08 7.15
N LEU A 296 -4.60 -20.87 8.47
CA LEU A 296 -3.75 -19.82 9.04
C LEU A 296 -2.28 -20.19 8.85
N ALA A 297 -1.46 -19.22 8.48
CA ALA A 297 -0.03 -19.42 8.35
C ALA A 297 0.58 -19.75 9.73
N ALA A 298 1.27 -20.90 9.83
CA ALA A 298 1.85 -21.37 11.08
C ALA A 298 3.01 -20.48 11.56
N ASP A 299 3.66 -19.77 10.63
CA ASP A 299 4.79 -18.87 10.83
C ASP A 299 4.41 -17.39 10.83
N ALA A 300 3.12 -17.09 10.94
CA ALA A 300 2.60 -15.72 10.93
C ALA A 300 3.21 -14.85 12.02
N LYS A 301 3.82 -13.75 11.62
CA LYS A 301 4.62 -12.87 12.46
C LYS A 301 3.77 -11.83 13.20
N SER A 302 4.30 -11.38 14.32
CA SER A 302 3.82 -10.18 15.01
C SER A 302 4.26 -8.91 14.27
N VAL A 303 3.59 -7.79 14.55
CA VAL A 303 3.86 -6.51 13.92
C VAL A 303 5.30 -6.03 14.16
N VAL A 304 5.93 -5.53 13.11
CA VAL A 304 7.24 -4.88 13.17
C VAL A 304 7.17 -3.49 12.52
N SER A 305 7.94 -2.54 13.10
CA SER A 305 8.02 -1.20 12.53
C SER A 305 8.96 -1.16 11.33
N ILE A 306 8.48 -0.65 10.20
CA ILE A 306 9.29 -0.41 9.01
C ILE A 306 9.69 1.07 8.83
N ARG A 307 9.54 1.88 9.90
CA ARG A 307 9.80 3.34 9.90
C ARG A 307 11.09 3.74 9.18
N GLN A 308 12.17 2.97 9.35
CA GLN A 308 13.45 3.29 8.75
C GLN A 308 13.49 3.11 7.22
N SER A 309 12.67 2.20 6.71
CA SER A 309 12.56 1.91 5.26
C SER A 309 11.60 2.87 4.55
N VAL A 310 10.68 3.50 5.27
CA VAL A 310 9.65 4.38 4.73
C VAL A 310 10.26 5.67 4.18
N ILE A 311 9.90 6.03 2.94
CA ILE A 311 10.36 7.26 2.29
C ILE A 311 9.27 8.32 2.44
N SER A 312 9.30 9.05 3.54
CA SER A 312 8.36 10.14 3.81
C SER A 312 9.02 11.28 4.58
N TRP A 313 8.66 12.51 4.24
CA TRP A 313 9.06 13.70 5.00
C TRP A 313 8.52 13.67 6.43
N ALA A 314 7.32 13.17 6.62
CA ALA A 314 6.69 13.04 7.94
C ALA A 314 7.49 12.12 8.89
N CYS A 315 8.22 11.11 8.33
CA CYS A 315 9.02 10.17 9.10
C CYS A 315 10.50 10.60 9.21
N GLY A 316 10.88 11.73 8.64
CA GLY A 316 12.25 12.23 8.63
C GLY A 316 13.18 11.57 7.61
N THR A 317 12.79 10.46 7.00
CA THR A 317 13.61 9.71 6.02
C THR A 317 13.72 10.44 4.69
N GLY A 318 12.66 11.12 4.25
CA GLY A 318 12.66 11.95 3.03
C GLY A 318 13.68 13.10 3.14
N ARG A 319 13.74 13.78 4.30
CA ARG A 319 14.70 14.84 4.59
C ARG A 319 16.14 14.32 4.61
N ARG A 320 16.40 13.19 5.29
CA ARG A 320 17.73 12.55 5.33
C ARG A 320 18.24 12.20 3.94
N ARG A 321 17.40 11.59 3.08
CA ARG A 321 17.76 11.24 1.70
C ARG A 321 17.99 12.47 0.81
N ALA A 322 17.17 13.52 0.95
CA ALA A 322 17.37 14.77 0.23
C ALA A 322 18.68 15.44 0.61
N VAL A 323 19.01 15.50 1.90
CA VAL A 323 20.29 16.03 2.41
C VAL A 323 21.46 15.19 1.88
N ALA A 324 21.38 13.87 1.92
CA ALA A 324 22.40 12.97 1.40
C ALA A 324 22.62 13.15 -0.11
N ARG A 325 21.52 13.25 -0.90
CA ARG A 325 21.60 13.54 -2.36
C ARG A 325 22.25 14.91 -2.63
N ALA A 326 21.88 15.94 -1.89
CA ALA A 326 22.48 17.28 -2.02
C ALA A 326 23.97 17.27 -1.70
N LYS A 327 24.39 16.55 -0.64
CA LYS A 327 25.80 16.36 -0.27
C LYS A 327 26.58 15.62 -1.36
N ASN A 328 26.04 14.53 -1.92
CA ASN A 328 26.66 13.79 -3.01
C ASN A 328 26.77 14.61 -4.29
N ARG A 329 25.72 15.40 -4.65
CA ARG A 329 25.78 16.31 -5.80
C ARG A 329 26.87 17.36 -5.64
N LYS A 330 27.01 17.97 -4.44
CA LYS A 330 28.10 18.91 -4.15
C LYS A 330 29.47 18.26 -4.28
N ARG A 331 29.64 17.03 -3.77
CA ARG A 331 30.90 16.26 -3.93
C ARG A 331 31.23 15.98 -5.39
N ASN A 332 30.26 15.55 -6.18
CA ASN A 332 30.47 15.24 -7.60
C ASN A 332 30.80 16.51 -8.40
N VAL A 333 30.16 17.64 -8.12
CA VAL A 333 30.50 18.93 -8.75
C VAL A 333 31.92 19.37 -8.37
N ALA A 334 32.30 19.23 -7.10
CA ALA A 334 33.66 19.57 -6.67
C ALA A 334 34.73 18.64 -7.28
N ALA A 335 34.42 17.33 -7.40
CA ALA A 335 35.31 16.38 -8.06
C ALA A 335 35.47 16.69 -9.56
N ALA A 336 34.39 17.03 -10.27
CA ALA A 336 34.42 17.42 -11.67
C ALA A 336 35.21 18.73 -11.90
N ALA A 337 35.07 19.70 -10.98
CA ALA A 337 35.84 20.95 -11.02
C ALA A 337 37.37 20.70 -10.83
N LYS A 338 37.74 19.82 -9.87
CA LYS A 338 39.16 19.43 -9.69
C LYS A 338 39.74 18.70 -10.89
N SER A 339 38.95 17.81 -11.52
CA SER A 339 39.36 17.09 -12.75
C SER A 339 39.59 18.06 -13.91
N LYS A 340 38.72 19.05 -14.11
CA LYS A 340 38.88 20.08 -15.14
C LYS A 340 40.11 20.96 -14.88
N ALA A 341 40.37 21.36 -13.64
CA ALA A 341 41.53 22.15 -13.25
C ALA A 341 42.83 21.37 -13.47
N GLY A 342 42.86 20.07 -13.11
CA GLY A 342 44.02 19.20 -13.40
C GLY A 342 44.32 18.96 -14.88
N GLN A 343 43.29 18.92 -15.72
CA GLN A 343 43.43 18.83 -17.15
C GLN A 343 43.93 20.14 -17.81
N ALA A 344 43.49 21.30 -17.28
CA ALA A 344 43.94 22.61 -17.71
C ALA A 344 45.43 22.84 -17.36
N ALA A 345 45.86 22.43 -16.16
CA ALA A 345 47.26 22.51 -15.74
C ALA A 345 48.22 21.64 -16.58
N LYS A 346 47.74 20.50 -17.08
CA LYS A 346 48.54 19.62 -17.99
C LYS A 346 48.61 20.12 -19.44
N LYS A 347 47.78 21.09 -19.82
CA LYS A 347 47.73 21.68 -21.17
C LYS A 347 48.47 23.02 -21.29
N ALA A 348 49.02 23.55 -20.19
CA ALA A 348 49.85 24.75 -20.25
C ALA A 348 51.16 24.46 -20.99
N PRO A 349 51.51 25.24 -22.03
CA PRO A 349 52.76 25.03 -22.76
C PRO A 349 53.94 25.29 -21.85
N ALA A 350 54.96 24.41 -21.93
CA ALA A 350 56.23 24.63 -21.27
C ALA A 350 56.89 25.89 -21.90
N THR A 351 57.05 26.92 -21.08
CA THR A 351 57.79 28.11 -21.47
C THR A 351 59.27 27.72 -21.54
N THR A 352 59.74 27.58 -22.75
CA THR A 352 61.20 27.43 -23.03
C THR A 352 61.91 28.74 -22.73
N GLN A 353 62.85 28.69 -21.81
CA GLN A 353 63.91 29.72 -21.67
C GLN A 353 65.02 29.45 -22.64
#